data_266b3cdd0454a3a00d534049e421bc25
#
_entry.id   266b3cdd0454a3a00d534049e421bc25
#
_cell.length_a   1.000
_cell.length_b   1.000
_cell.length_c   1.000
_cell.angle_alpha   90.00
_cell.angle_beta   90.00
_cell.angle_gamma   90.00
#
_symmetry.space_group_name_H-M   'P 1'
#
loop_
_entity.id
_entity.type
_entity.pdbx_description
1 polymer ?
#
loop_
_entity_poly.entity_id
_entity_poly.type
_entity_poly.pdbx_seq_one_letter_code
_entity_poly.pdbx_strand_id
1 'polypeptide(L)'
;MEEESTPSIKKNKEIIDVIEFPEKTEDAKQNILRLIVGNNAIGSGFLCKIYIEKDKPMPALITCYHVVDENYMKNNDILYFSYLSNKVKTEVVLDLNIKRIIYQDEYLDITIIEIKEQDNLDIYSFLEMDPSINIDDLLYKKVYLLHYPQGVENVQYSHGEISDLIDDINLSTNNWTEPGSSGSPIINYENNYVIGIHSRSLKDGKDITGIGTFLNYAVKEFAEEKSEEIKSSYKSLYPKSDEMHLVYLIPNNQKSIKLFCNKFVDKYKELCKLIYNGHTYSLNQYFQTDNIAYEDKIKGEIKIILKGIEHVKNMEFMFSRCKELKKVIATGTDFSKVEIMDSTFERCDNLEEITNTSKWNLENVKTLKGLFYKCPKLKDIPGMEKWNPINIKTCEEMFLSCKSLDASVVAKVEKWKNVPKYIKDDSKKGYTSKNFIAYAMVDNLGGTVKYFANQINIFKKK
;
A
#
# COMPACT_ATOMS: atom_id res chain seq x y z
N MET A 1 -28.98 66.95 -17.70
CA MET A 1 -28.59 65.68 -18.28
C MET A 1 -27.41 65.23 -17.44
N GLU A 2 -27.71 64.49 -16.39
CA GLU A 2 -26.71 63.90 -15.50
C GLU A 2 -26.53 62.47 -15.93
N GLU A 3 -25.30 62.11 -16.26
CA GLU A 3 -24.91 60.72 -16.59
C GLU A 3 -24.75 59.94 -15.30
N GLU A 4 -25.62 58.95 -15.09
CA GLU A 4 -25.48 57.98 -14.02
C GLU A 4 -24.28 57.06 -14.30
N SER A 5 -23.29 57.17 -13.45
CA SER A 5 -22.14 56.24 -13.43
C SER A 5 -22.53 54.93 -12.71
N THR A 6 -22.58 53.86 -13.47
CA THR A 6 -22.71 52.50 -12.94
C THR A 6 -21.47 52.11 -12.11
N PRO A 7 -21.63 51.52 -10.91
CA PRO A 7 -20.48 51.07 -10.13
C PRO A 7 -19.89 49.79 -10.73
N SER A 8 -18.64 49.86 -11.10
CA SER A 8 -17.85 48.71 -11.50
C SER A 8 -17.67 47.74 -10.33
N ILE A 9 -18.25 46.55 -10.43
CA ILE A 9 -17.98 45.42 -9.53
C ILE A 9 -16.55 44.95 -9.80
N LYS A 10 -15.63 45.32 -8.89
CA LYS A 10 -14.32 44.68 -8.80
C LYS A 10 -14.52 43.23 -8.33
N LYS A 11 -14.47 42.28 -9.25
CA LYS A 11 -14.27 40.89 -8.93
C LYS A 11 -12.85 40.75 -8.34
N ASN A 12 -12.74 40.61 -7.04
CA ASN A 12 -11.56 40.04 -6.43
C ASN A 12 -11.49 38.61 -6.89
N LYS A 13 -10.68 38.35 -7.93
CA LYS A 13 -10.11 37.05 -8.17
C LYS A 13 -9.08 36.82 -7.06
N GLU A 14 -9.49 36.19 -5.97
CA GLU A 14 -8.53 35.46 -5.17
C GLU A 14 -7.94 34.41 -6.08
N ILE A 15 -6.66 34.59 -6.37
CA ILE A 15 -5.83 33.57 -6.99
C ILE A 15 -5.79 32.49 -5.94
N ILE A 16 -6.59 31.42 -6.12
CA ILE A 16 -6.38 30.17 -5.41
C ILE A 16 -5.02 29.70 -5.92
N ASP A 17 -4.00 29.88 -5.10
CA ASP A 17 -2.71 29.28 -5.34
C ASP A 17 -2.98 27.80 -5.63
N VAL A 18 -2.52 27.34 -6.79
CA VAL A 18 -2.52 25.92 -7.13
C VAL A 18 -1.60 25.27 -6.09
N ILE A 19 -2.19 24.78 -5.01
CA ILE A 19 -1.44 24.06 -3.97
C ILE A 19 -0.93 22.79 -4.68
N GLU A 20 0.37 22.77 -4.99
CA GLU A 20 1.02 21.55 -5.45
C GLU A 20 0.81 20.48 -4.37
N PHE A 21 0.26 19.36 -4.80
CA PHE A 21 0.08 18.23 -3.89
C PHE A 21 1.45 17.80 -3.34
N PRO A 22 1.60 17.64 -2.03
CA PRO A 22 2.82 17.08 -1.50
C PRO A 22 3.11 15.72 -2.15
N GLU A 23 4.36 15.48 -2.56
CA GLU A 23 4.76 14.26 -3.28
C GLU A 23 4.25 12.97 -2.60
N LYS A 24 4.24 12.97 -1.27
CA LYS A 24 3.74 11.85 -0.45
C LYS A 24 2.23 11.57 -0.55
N THR A 25 1.43 12.46 -1.12
CA THR A 25 -0.02 12.26 -1.29
C THR A 25 -0.39 11.65 -2.64
N GLU A 26 0.56 11.52 -3.57
CA GLU A 26 0.29 10.99 -4.91
C GLU A 26 -0.24 9.55 -4.88
N ASP A 27 0.32 8.70 -4.03
CA ASP A 27 -0.15 7.32 -3.90
C ASP A 27 -1.55 7.26 -3.25
N ALA A 28 -1.84 8.16 -2.32
CA ALA A 28 -3.14 8.24 -1.66
C ALA A 28 -4.27 8.61 -2.63
N LYS A 29 -4.01 9.48 -3.62
CA LYS A 29 -5.01 9.91 -4.61
C LYS A 29 -5.63 8.77 -5.39
N GLN A 30 -4.87 7.71 -5.66
CA GLN A 30 -5.32 6.55 -6.41
C GLN A 30 -6.41 5.75 -5.69
N ASN A 31 -6.65 6.05 -4.43
CA ASN A 31 -7.61 5.36 -3.59
C ASN A 31 -8.86 6.20 -3.26
N ILE A 32 -8.95 7.40 -3.82
CA ILE A 32 -10.09 8.30 -3.57
C ILE A 32 -11.10 8.15 -4.68
N LEU A 33 -12.34 7.93 -4.28
CA LEU A 33 -13.45 7.62 -5.16
C LEU A 33 -14.38 8.81 -5.32
N ARG A 34 -14.77 9.08 -6.55
CA ARG A 34 -15.89 9.93 -6.88
C ARG A 34 -17.10 9.03 -7.09
N LEU A 35 -18.00 9.00 -6.12
CA LEU A 35 -19.19 8.17 -6.13
C LEU A 35 -20.31 8.89 -6.90
N ILE A 36 -21.03 8.15 -7.73
CA ILE A 36 -22.19 8.62 -8.50
C ILE A 36 -23.40 7.86 -8.01
N VAL A 37 -24.23 8.51 -7.22
CA VAL A 37 -25.40 7.93 -6.57
C VAL A 37 -26.69 8.52 -7.17
N GLY A 38 -27.51 7.69 -7.81
CA GLY A 38 -28.76 8.11 -8.44
C GLY A 38 -28.56 9.14 -9.56
N ASN A 39 -29.52 10.05 -9.73
CA ASN A 39 -29.59 10.99 -10.86
C ASN A 39 -28.71 12.23 -10.69
N ASN A 40 -27.49 12.16 -10.17
CA ASN A 40 -26.49 13.24 -10.03
C ASN A 40 -26.05 13.59 -8.59
N ALA A 41 -26.43 12.85 -7.56
CA ALA A 41 -25.80 13.02 -6.26
C ALA A 41 -24.36 12.51 -6.33
N ILE A 42 -23.40 13.37 -5.96
CA ILE A 42 -21.98 13.04 -5.96
C ILE A 42 -21.49 13.12 -4.53
N GLY A 43 -20.83 12.04 -4.10
CA GLY A 43 -20.11 11.97 -2.85
C GLY A 43 -18.69 11.52 -3.07
N SER A 44 -17.89 11.58 -2.03
CA SER A 44 -16.55 10.99 -1.99
C SER A 44 -16.60 9.63 -1.29
N GLY A 45 -15.62 8.82 -1.56
CA GLY A 45 -15.34 7.59 -0.85
C GLY A 45 -13.85 7.25 -0.98
N PHE A 46 -13.45 6.17 -0.39
CA PHE A 46 -12.06 5.72 -0.51
C PHE A 46 -11.92 4.21 -0.35
N LEU A 47 -10.83 3.69 -0.90
CA LEU A 47 -10.43 2.30 -0.77
C LEU A 47 -9.41 2.17 0.36
N CYS A 48 -9.71 1.33 1.35
CA CYS A 48 -8.91 1.17 2.54
C CYS A 48 -8.81 -0.29 2.98
N LYS A 49 -7.67 -0.68 3.52
CA LYS A 49 -7.51 -1.92 4.27
C LYS A 49 -7.90 -1.68 5.72
N ILE A 50 -8.99 -2.28 6.16
CA ILE A 50 -9.43 -2.19 7.55
C ILE A 50 -9.02 -3.44 8.33
N TYR A 51 -8.52 -3.25 9.55
CA TYR A 51 -7.97 -4.32 10.38
C TYR A 51 -8.98 -4.77 11.42
N ILE A 52 -9.73 -5.82 11.11
CA ILE A 52 -10.71 -6.43 12.01
C ILE A 52 -10.01 -7.42 12.94
N GLU A 53 -9.12 -8.26 12.40
CA GLU A 53 -8.16 -9.05 13.15
C GLU A 53 -6.77 -8.43 12.95
N LYS A 54 -5.97 -8.41 14.00
CA LYS A 54 -4.66 -7.72 14.06
C LYS A 54 -3.77 -7.91 12.81
N ASP A 55 -3.97 -8.97 12.08
CA ASP A 55 -3.06 -9.40 11.03
C ASP A 55 -3.75 -9.72 9.70
N LYS A 56 -5.05 -9.43 9.59
CA LYS A 56 -5.85 -9.74 8.41
C LYS A 56 -6.70 -8.55 8.01
N PRO A 57 -6.13 -7.61 7.25
CA PRO A 57 -6.90 -6.47 6.76
C PRO A 57 -7.95 -6.92 5.74
N MET A 58 -9.16 -6.39 5.85
CA MET A 58 -10.21 -6.52 4.84
C MET A 58 -10.11 -5.33 3.89
N PRO A 59 -10.00 -5.55 2.58
CA PRO A 59 -10.11 -4.48 1.61
C PRO A 59 -11.56 -4.00 1.53
N ALA A 60 -11.76 -2.71 1.66
CA ALA A 60 -13.09 -2.12 1.70
C ALA A 60 -13.17 -0.81 0.91
N LEU A 61 -14.35 -0.56 0.36
CA LEU A 61 -14.82 0.76 -0.01
C LEU A 61 -15.51 1.36 1.20
N ILE A 62 -15.13 2.57 1.57
CA ILE A 62 -15.71 3.29 2.70
C ILE A 62 -16.27 4.62 2.21
N THR A 63 -17.47 4.95 2.65
CA THR A 63 -18.14 6.23 2.39
C THR A 63 -19.13 6.55 3.52
N CYS A 64 -19.76 7.72 3.48
CA CYS A 64 -20.82 8.05 4.42
C CYS A 64 -22.11 7.28 4.16
N TYR A 65 -22.87 7.00 5.23
CA TYR A 65 -24.20 6.40 5.14
C TYR A 65 -25.16 7.27 4.31
N HIS A 66 -25.19 8.58 4.55
CA HIS A 66 -26.06 9.48 3.78
C HIS A 66 -25.66 9.60 2.28
N VAL A 67 -24.48 9.09 1.88
CA VAL A 67 -24.06 8.99 0.47
C VAL A 67 -24.55 7.68 -0.15
N VAL A 68 -24.36 6.55 0.57
CA VAL A 68 -24.79 5.21 0.13
C VAL A 68 -25.52 4.55 1.30
N ASP A 69 -26.82 4.80 1.40
CA ASP A 69 -27.67 4.29 2.47
C ASP A 69 -28.28 2.92 2.16
N GLU A 70 -29.01 2.34 3.12
CA GLU A 70 -29.74 1.10 2.93
C GLU A 70 -30.76 1.14 1.79
N ASN A 71 -31.40 2.30 1.59
CA ASN A 71 -32.40 2.44 0.54
C ASN A 71 -31.73 2.38 -0.85
N TYR A 72 -30.54 3.00 -0.98
CA TYR A 72 -29.73 2.85 -2.20
C TYR A 72 -29.38 1.38 -2.44
N MET A 73 -28.84 0.69 -1.42
CA MET A 73 -28.43 -0.71 -1.52
C MET A 73 -29.56 -1.68 -1.83
N LYS A 74 -30.78 -1.39 -1.35
CA LYS A 74 -31.98 -2.20 -1.63
C LYS A 74 -32.55 -2.01 -3.05
N ASN A 75 -32.33 -0.85 -3.65
CA ASN A 75 -32.94 -0.48 -4.93
C ASN A 75 -31.97 -0.48 -6.12
N ASN A 76 -30.68 -0.76 -5.89
CA ASN A 76 -29.68 -0.77 -6.94
C ASN A 76 -28.81 -2.01 -6.88
N ASP A 77 -28.60 -2.63 -8.03
CA ASP A 77 -27.74 -3.81 -8.20
C ASP A 77 -26.27 -3.46 -8.34
N ILE A 78 -25.97 -2.18 -8.54
CA ILE A 78 -24.62 -1.69 -8.86
C ILE A 78 -24.32 -0.36 -8.17
N LEU A 79 -23.04 -0.14 -7.85
CA LEU A 79 -22.52 1.15 -7.41
C LEU A 79 -21.47 1.65 -8.43
N TYR A 80 -21.69 2.85 -8.95
CA TYR A 80 -20.76 3.48 -9.88
C TYR A 80 -19.79 4.39 -9.15
N PHE A 81 -18.51 4.28 -9.48
CA PHE A 81 -17.51 5.25 -9.05
C PHE A 81 -16.39 5.41 -10.07
N SER A 82 -15.68 6.52 -9.97
CA SER A 82 -14.44 6.73 -10.70
C SER A 82 -13.31 7.11 -9.76
N TYR A 83 -12.08 6.76 -10.11
CA TYR A 83 -10.87 7.08 -9.38
C TYR A 83 -9.69 7.24 -10.33
N LEU A 84 -8.54 7.69 -9.83
CA LEU A 84 -7.33 7.81 -10.61
C LEU A 84 -6.49 6.53 -10.46
N SER A 85 -6.31 5.77 -11.54
CA SER A 85 -5.37 4.66 -11.59
C SER A 85 -4.21 5.04 -12.50
N ASN A 86 -2.99 5.10 -11.97
CA ASN A 86 -1.81 5.51 -12.72
C ASN A 86 -2.00 6.84 -13.48
N LYS A 87 -2.62 7.83 -12.83
CA LYS A 87 -2.97 9.16 -13.40
C LYS A 87 -4.03 9.12 -14.53
N VAL A 88 -4.67 7.98 -14.75
CA VAL A 88 -5.76 7.82 -15.69
C VAL A 88 -7.08 7.68 -14.93
N LYS A 89 -8.09 8.46 -15.33
CA LYS A 89 -9.45 8.30 -14.78
C LYS A 89 -9.98 6.93 -15.17
N THR A 90 -10.28 6.10 -14.17
CA THR A 90 -10.83 4.77 -14.34
C THR A 90 -12.25 4.76 -13.77
N GLU A 91 -13.20 4.28 -14.55
CA GLU A 91 -14.60 4.10 -14.12
C GLU A 91 -14.83 2.64 -13.74
N VAL A 92 -15.49 2.41 -12.63
CA VAL A 92 -15.77 1.09 -12.08
C VAL A 92 -17.24 0.95 -11.78
N VAL A 93 -17.75 -0.21 -12.09
CA VAL A 93 -19.09 -0.67 -11.73
C VAL A 93 -18.93 -1.80 -10.72
N LEU A 94 -19.30 -1.52 -9.48
CA LEU A 94 -19.27 -2.51 -8.42
C LEU A 94 -20.61 -3.24 -8.42
N ASP A 95 -20.60 -4.56 -8.66
CA ASP A 95 -21.79 -5.41 -8.62
C ASP A 95 -22.17 -5.70 -7.17
N LEU A 96 -23.32 -5.18 -6.73
CA LEU A 96 -23.85 -5.34 -5.39
C LEU A 96 -24.59 -6.67 -5.19
N ASN A 97 -24.92 -7.40 -6.28
CA ASN A 97 -25.53 -8.73 -6.20
C ASN A 97 -24.52 -9.82 -5.80
N ILE A 98 -23.23 -9.53 -5.93
CA ILE A 98 -22.19 -10.43 -5.44
C ILE A 98 -22.24 -10.45 -3.90
N LYS A 99 -22.32 -11.65 -3.32
CA LYS A 99 -22.30 -11.81 -1.87
C LYS A 99 -21.04 -11.18 -1.28
N ARG A 100 -21.21 -10.12 -0.52
CA ARG A 100 -20.13 -9.37 0.15
C ARG A 100 -20.58 -8.92 1.53
N ILE A 101 -19.63 -8.63 2.41
CA ILE A 101 -19.91 -8.06 3.70
C ILE A 101 -20.19 -6.57 3.50
N ILE A 102 -21.35 -6.13 3.99
CA ILE A 102 -21.77 -4.75 3.96
C ILE A 102 -22.16 -4.37 5.39
N TYR A 103 -21.61 -3.25 5.84
CA TYR A 103 -21.97 -2.63 7.10
C TYR A 103 -22.43 -1.22 6.85
N GLN A 104 -23.57 -0.87 7.43
CA GLN A 104 -24.16 0.45 7.31
C GLN A 104 -24.67 0.88 8.67
N ASP A 105 -24.24 2.05 9.11
CA ASP A 105 -24.65 2.61 10.37
C ASP A 105 -25.00 4.10 10.18
N GLU A 106 -26.27 4.42 10.39
CA GLU A 106 -26.82 5.78 10.26
C GLU A 106 -26.30 6.72 11.35
N TYR A 107 -26.10 6.20 12.57
CA TYR A 107 -25.62 6.99 13.70
C TYR A 107 -24.15 7.40 13.54
N LEU A 108 -23.32 6.47 13.06
CA LEU A 108 -21.90 6.71 12.74
C LEU A 108 -21.72 7.40 11.39
N ASP A 109 -22.79 7.51 10.60
CA ASP A 109 -22.79 8.02 9.22
C ASP A 109 -21.75 7.33 8.35
N ILE A 110 -21.71 6.00 8.39
CA ILE A 110 -20.71 5.20 7.66
C ILE A 110 -21.34 4.03 6.87
N THR A 111 -20.81 3.79 5.69
CA THR A 111 -21.03 2.58 4.90
C THR A 111 -19.70 1.96 4.53
N ILE A 112 -19.52 0.69 4.87
CA ILE A 112 -18.33 -0.13 4.57
C ILE A 112 -18.78 -1.29 3.67
N ILE A 113 -18.17 -1.40 2.50
CA ILE A 113 -18.47 -2.44 1.50
C ILE A 113 -17.20 -3.24 1.24
N GLU A 114 -17.23 -4.54 1.49
CA GLU A 114 -16.13 -5.45 1.20
C GLU A 114 -15.80 -5.45 -0.30
N ILE A 115 -14.52 -5.33 -0.63
CA ILE A 115 -14.01 -5.47 -2.00
C ILE A 115 -13.53 -6.90 -2.22
N LYS A 116 -13.99 -7.51 -3.31
CA LYS A 116 -13.68 -8.87 -3.71
C LYS A 116 -12.64 -8.91 -4.82
N GLU A 117 -11.98 -10.05 -5.01
CA GLU A 117 -11.00 -10.24 -6.08
C GLU A 117 -11.61 -10.01 -7.47
N GLN A 118 -12.88 -10.41 -7.67
CA GLN A 118 -13.61 -10.23 -8.93
C GLN A 118 -13.94 -8.78 -9.27
N ASP A 119 -13.78 -7.84 -8.33
CA ASP A 119 -13.95 -6.41 -8.59
C ASP A 119 -12.74 -5.84 -9.37
N ASN A 120 -11.68 -6.64 -9.55
CA ASN A 120 -10.47 -6.30 -10.31
C ASN A 120 -9.79 -4.99 -9.88
N LEU A 121 -9.87 -4.65 -8.59
CA LEU A 121 -9.16 -3.52 -7.99
C LEU A 121 -7.82 -3.97 -7.43
N ASP A 122 -6.80 -3.11 -7.50
CA ASP A 122 -5.51 -3.40 -6.86
C ASP A 122 -5.59 -3.17 -5.33
N ILE A 123 -6.12 -4.17 -4.62
CA ILE A 123 -6.31 -4.13 -3.16
C ILE A 123 -5.02 -3.89 -2.38
N TYR A 124 -3.85 -4.09 -2.99
CA TYR A 124 -2.57 -3.93 -2.32
C TYR A 124 -2.14 -2.47 -2.24
N SER A 125 -2.63 -1.64 -3.16
CA SER A 125 -2.39 -0.19 -3.17
C SER A 125 -3.34 0.60 -2.27
N PHE A 126 -4.37 -0.03 -1.66
CA PHE A 126 -5.36 0.64 -0.83
C PHE A 126 -4.73 1.36 0.36
N LEU A 127 -5.36 2.46 0.77
CA LEU A 127 -5.02 3.15 2.00
C LEU A 127 -5.01 2.19 3.19
N GLU A 128 -4.30 2.53 4.22
CA GLU A 128 -4.24 1.76 5.46
C GLU A 128 -4.68 2.63 6.64
N MET A 129 -5.21 1.99 7.67
CA MET A 129 -5.49 2.60 8.97
C MET A 129 -4.51 2.05 10.01
N ASP A 130 -4.24 2.82 11.05
CA ASP A 130 -3.51 2.32 12.22
C ASP A 130 -4.51 1.83 13.28
N PRO A 131 -4.68 0.51 13.45
CA PRO A 131 -5.63 -0.02 14.43
C PRO A 131 -5.23 0.22 15.88
N SER A 132 -4.01 0.69 16.13
CA SER A 132 -3.48 0.95 17.47
C SER A 132 -3.62 2.40 17.93
N ILE A 133 -4.03 3.31 17.03
CA ILE A 133 -4.15 4.72 17.38
C ILE A 133 -5.34 4.96 18.31
N ASN A 134 -5.12 5.74 19.36
CA ASN A 134 -6.19 6.17 20.25
C ASN A 134 -6.69 7.54 19.82
N ILE A 135 -8.00 7.80 19.97
CA ILE A 135 -8.58 9.08 19.64
C ILE A 135 -7.95 10.21 20.46
N ASP A 136 -7.63 9.98 21.72
CA ASP A 136 -7.01 10.96 22.63
C ASP A 136 -5.66 11.49 22.13
N ASP A 137 -4.94 10.71 21.29
CA ASP A 137 -3.64 11.08 20.74
C ASP A 137 -3.75 11.93 19.47
N LEU A 138 -4.98 12.22 19.01
CA LEU A 138 -5.23 12.87 17.72
C LEU A 138 -5.37 14.38 17.80
N LEU A 139 -5.67 14.95 18.97
CA LEU A 139 -5.87 16.40 19.10
C LEU A 139 -4.66 17.20 18.59
N TYR A 140 -4.92 18.20 17.74
CA TYR A 140 -3.93 19.04 17.05
C TYR A 140 -2.98 18.30 16.09
N LYS A 141 -3.27 17.05 15.75
CA LYS A 141 -2.55 16.37 14.66
C LYS A 141 -2.90 17.01 13.32
N LYS A 142 -1.85 17.21 12.52
CA LYS A 142 -2.02 17.67 11.13
C LYS A 142 -2.63 16.56 10.30
N VAL A 143 -3.68 16.93 9.57
CA VAL A 143 -4.41 16.02 8.69
C VAL A 143 -4.61 16.64 7.32
N TYR A 144 -4.92 15.80 6.36
CA TYR A 144 -5.38 16.25 5.06
C TYR A 144 -6.56 15.40 4.58
N LEU A 145 -7.37 16.01 3.72
CA LEU A 145 -8.43 15.34 2.98
C LEU A 145 -8.09 15.31 1.49
N LEU A 146 -8.48 14.24 0.85
CA LEU A 146 -8.54 14.11 -0.60
C LEU A 146 -10.00 13.84 -0.95
N HIS A 147 -10.63 14.72 -1.72
CA HIS A 147 -12.08 14.73 -1.88
C HIS A 147 -12.53 15.28 -3.24
N TYR A 148 -13.81 15.16 -3.55
CA TYR A 148 -14.44 15.69 -4.77
C TYR A 148 -15.49 16.75 -4.43
N PRO A 149 -15.09 17.95 -3.97
CA PRO A 149 -16.02 19.02 -3.60
C PRO A 149 -16.85 19.44 -4.82
N GLN A 150 -18.15 19.65 -4.63
CA GLN A 150 -19.11 19.99 -5.70
C GLN A 150 -19.09 19.00 -6.89
N GLY A 151 -18.55 17.80 -6.66
CA GLY A 151 -18.48 16.75 -7.69
C GLY A 151 -17.53 17.06 -8.85
N VAL A 152 -16.52 17.89 -8.64
CA VAL A 152 -15.47 18.16 -9.65
C VAL A 152 -14.86 16.86 -10.19
N GLU A 153 -14.30 16.92 -11.39
CA GLU A 153 -13.72 15.72 -12.04
C GLU A 153 -12.41 15.29 -11.40
N ASN A 154 -11.64 16.23 -10.87
CA ASN A 154 -10.33 15.97 -10.30
C ASN A 154 -10.39 16.00 -8.78
N VAL A 155 -9.71 15.04 -8.14
CA VAL A 155 -9.55 15.02 -6.69
C VAL A 155 -8.90 16.32 -6.21
N GLN A 156 -9.43 16.90 -5.14
CA GLN A 156 -8.91 18.10 -4.51
C GLN A 156 -8.21 17.74 -3.19
N TYR A 157 -7.30 18.60 -2.78
CA TYR A 157 -6.52 18.48 -1.54
C TYR A 157 -6.88 19.61 -0.58
N SER A 158 -7.16 19.25 0.65
CA SER A 158 -7.38 20.21 1.74
C SER A 158 -6.55 19.79 2.94
N HIS A 159 -5.74 20.69 3.48
CA HIS A 159 -4.95 20.41 4.69
C HIS A 159 -5.54 21.17 5.88
N GLY A 160 -5.31 20.62 7.07
CA GLY A 160 -5.79 21.19 8.32
C GLY A 160 -5.22 20.42 9.50
N GLU A 161 -5.90 20.53 10.61
CA GLU A 161 -5.59 19.79 11.84
C GLU A 161 -6.88 19.35 12.53
N ILE A 162 -6.77 18.39 13.42
CA ILE A 162 -7.88 18.01 14.32
C ILE A 162 -7.98 19.08 15.37
N SER A 163 -9.08 19.85 15.30
CA SER A 163 -9.30 21.03 16.14
C SER A 163 -9.97 20.69 17.47
N ASP A 164 -10.75 19.60 17.53
CA ASP A 164 -11.40 19.14 18.74
C ASP A 164 -11.75 17.65 18.65
N LEU A 165 -11.85 17.00 19.81
CA LEU A 165 -12.39 15.65 20.00
C LEU A 165 -13.75 15.81 20.64
N ILE A 166 -14.81 15.69 19.85
CA ILE A 166 -16.18 15.98 20.28
C ILE A 166 -16.64 14.93 21.31
N ASP A 167 -16.32 13.67 21.05
CA ASP A 167 -16.56 12.51 21.89
C ASP A 167 -15.64 11.36 21.49
N ASP A 168 -15.86 10.15 21.99
CA ASP A 168 -15.06 8.95 21.64
C ASP A 168 -15.24 8.49 20.18
N ILE A 169 -16.19 9.07 19.45
CA ILE A 169 -16.61 8.69 18.10
C ILE A 169 -16.29 9.78 17.09
N ASN A 170 -16.50 11.04 17.46
CA ASN A 170 -16.50 12.17 16.55
C ASN A 170 -15.33 13.11 16.82
N LEU A 171 -14.72 13.57 15.75
CA LEU A 171 -13.68 14.59 15.79
C LEU A 171 -14.04 15.76 14.87
N SER A 172 -13.48 16.92 15.14
CA SER A 172 -13.59 18.08 14.27
C SER A 172 -12.26 18.44 13.61
N THR A 173 -12.34 18.97 12.39
CA THR A 173 -11.19 19.45 11.64
C THR A 173 -11.45 20.84 11.07
N ASN A 174 -10.39 21.60 10.86
CA ASN A 174 -10.46 22.90 10.19
C ASN A 174 -10.14 22.83 8.68
N ASN A 175 -10.23 21.66 8.08
CA ASN A 175 -10.06 21.47 6.64
C ASN A 175 -11.17 22.18 5.86
N TRP A 176 -10.79 22.78 4.71
CA TRP A 176 -11.78 23.27 3.76
C TRP A 176 -12.56 22.12 3.11
N THR A 177 -13.87 22.23 3.09
CA THR A 177 -14.79 21.24 2.53
C THR A 177 -16.01 21.91 1.91
N GLU A 178 -16.64 21.25 0.95
CA GLU A 178 -17.84 21.69 0.22
C GLU A 178 -18.78 20.48 0.02
N PRO A 179 -20.05 20.69 -0.39
CA PRO A 179 -20.92 19.58 -0.77
C PRO A 179 -20.22 18.62 -1.74
N GLY A 180 -20.34 17.31 -1.50
CA GLY A 180 -19.60 16.28 -2.24
C GLY A 180 -18.29 15.82 -1.55
N SER A 181 -17.84 16.53 -0.51
CA SER A 181 -16.70 16.10 0.30
C SER A 181 -17.05 14.98 1.30
N SER A 182 -18.32 14.75 1.58
CA SER A 182 -18.80 13.68 2.46
C SER A 182 -18.30 12.32 1.97
N GLY A 183 -17.77 11.51 2.89
CA GLY A 183 -17.17 10.22 2.60
C GLY A 183 -15.67 10.26 2.30
N SER A 184 -15.03 11.43 2.37
CA SER A 184 -13.58 11.56 2.18
C SER A 184 -12.81 11.03 3.39
N PRO A 185 -11.63 10.44 3.19
CA PRO A 185 -10.78 10.03 4.29
C PRO A 185 -10.14 11.25 4.97
N ILE A 186 -10.08 11.23 6.29
CA ILE A 186 -9.24 12.12 7.10
C ILE A 186 -7.93 11.39 7.31
N ILE A 187 -6.86 11.90 6.73
CA ILE A 187 -5.57 11.20 6.66
C ILE A 187 -4.54 11.94 7.51
N ASN A 188 -3.81 11.19 8.34
CA ASN A 188 -2.71 11.71 9.13
C ASN A 188 -1.57 12.17 8.22
N TYR A 189 -1.15 13.42 8.37
CA TYR A 189 -0.11 14.03 7.54
C TYR A 189 1.27 13.40 7.75
N GLU A 190 1.57 12.82 8.92
CA GLU A 190 2.89 12.29 9.24
C GLU A 190 3.13 10.91 8.62
N ASN A 191 2.12 10.03 8.63
CA ASN A 191 2.28 8.61 8.27
C ASN A 191 1.35 8.11 7.18
N ASN A 192 0.46 8.95 6.64
CA ASN A 192 -0.54 8.63 5.62
C ASN A 192 -1.58 7.55 6.03
N TYR A 193 -1.73 7.26 7.31
CA TYR A 193 -2.83 6.40 7.77
C TYR A 193 -4.15 7.16 7.83
N VAL A 194 -5.23 6.46 7.46
CA VAL A 194 -6.59 6.97 7.63
C VAL A 194 -6.96 6.97 9.10
N ILE A 195 -7.37 8.13 9.61
CA ILE A 195 -7.82 8.32 10.99
C ILE A 195 -9.35 8.25 11.08
N GLY A 196 -10.03 8.84 10.10
CA GLY A 196 -11.48 8.99 10.13
C GLY A 196 -12.06 9.22 8.75
N ILE A 197 -13.39 9.42 8.73
CA ILE A 197 -14.17 9.74 7.55
C ILE A 197 -14.84 11.11 7.75
N HIS A 198 -14.70 12.01 6.79
CA HIS A 198 -15.41 13.30 6.81
C HIS A 198 -16.90 13.10 6.54
N SER A 199 -17.75 13.47 7.47
CA SER A 199 -19.20 13.31 7.41
C SER A 199 -19.89 14.58 6.93
N ARG A 200 -19.69 15.69 7.62
CA ARG A 200 -20.38 16.96 7.34
C ARG A 200 -19.56 18.17 7.76
N SER A 201 -20.00 19.34 7.35
CA SER A 201 -19.39 20.61 7.76
C SER A 201 -20.42 21.48 8.48
N LEU A 202 -19.97 22.09 9.57
CA LEU A 202 -20.72 23.15 10.27
C LEU A 202 -20.15 24.49 9.86
N LYS A 203 -21.05 25.45 9.60
CA LYS A 203 -20.69 26.80 9.19
C LYS A 203 -21.14 27.77 10.28
N ASP A 204 -20.17 28.43 10.91
CA ASP A 204 -20.42 29.50 11.87
C ASP A 204 -19.76 30.79 11.37
N GLY A 205 -20.57 31.66 10.81
CA GLY A 205 -20.09 32.89 10.16
C GLY A 205 -19.18 32.61 8.97
N LYS A 206 -17.89 32.90 9.09
CA LYS A 206 -16.84 32.62 8.06
C LYS A 206 -16.11 31.34 8.30
N ASP A 207 -16.22 30.76 9.49
CA ASP A 207 -15.48 29.56 9.86
C ASP A 207 -16.23 28.31 9.42
N ILE A 208 -15.48 27.36 8.89
CA ILE A 208 -15.99 26.05 8.49
C ILE A 208 -15.30 25.02 9.38
N THR A 209 -16.10 24.25 10.11
CA THR A 209 -15.63 23.14 10.91
C THR A 209 -16.09 21.84 10.27
N GLY A 210 -15.17 21.02 9.85
CA GLY A 210 -15.46 19.66 9.36
C GLY A 210 -15.71 18.73 10.54
N ILE A 211 -16.74 17.91 10.46
CA ILE A 211 -17.03 16.85 11.43
C ILE A 211 -16.76 15.52 10.76
N GLY A 212 -16.05 14.65 11.45
CA GLY A 212 -15.75 13.30 10.97
C GLY A 212 -15.92 12.25 12.05
N THR A 213 -16.16 11.02 11.60
CA THR A 213 -16.25 9.83 12.45
C THR A 213 -14.89 9.17 12.56
N PHE A 214 -14.47 8.82 13.76
CA PHE A 214 -13.22 8.13 14.03
C PHE A 214 -13.27 6.69 13.49
N LEU A 215 -12.38 6.36 12.56
CA LEU A 215 -12.49 5.12 11.80
C LEU A 215 -12.28 3.87 12.66
N ASN A 216 -11.36 3.91 13.65
CA ASN A 216 -11.11 2.75 14.50
C ASN A 216 -12.32 2.37 15.33
N TYR A 217 -13.11 3.36 15.78
CA TYR A 217 -14.36 3.09 16.48
C TYR A 217 -15.36 2.40 15.55
N ALA A 218 -15.61 2.97 14.38
CA ALA A 218 -16.54 2.41 13.39
C ALA A 218 -16.14 0.98 12.94
N VAL A 219 -14.84 0.72 12.76
CA VAL A 219 -14.33 -0.61 12.41
C VAL A 219 -14.50 -1.61 13.56
N LYS A 220 -14.41 -1.16 14.81
CA LYS A 220 -14.66 -2.02 15.97
C LYS A 220 -16.14 -2.45 16.03
N GLU A 221 -17.07 -1.51 15.89
CA GLU A 221 -18.52 -1.81 15.85
C GLU A 221 -18.84 -2.75 14.68
N PHE A 222 -18.29 -2.47 13.49
CA PHE A 222 -18.41 -3.35 12.32
C PHE A 222 -17.90 -4.77 12.61
N ALA A 223 -16.74 -4.89 13.25
CA ALA A 223 -16.14 -6.19 13.58
C ALA A 223 -16.99 -7.00 14.55
N GLU A 224 -17.59 -6.34 15.54
CA GLU A 224 -18.47 -6.96 16.51
C GLU A 224 -19.77 -7.45 15.85
N GLU A 225 -20.40 -6.62 15.01
CA GLU A 225 -21.67 -6.98 14.32
C GLU A 225 -21.47 -8.10 13.28
N LYS A 226 -20.40 -8.04 12.47
CA LYS A 226 -20.20 -8.94 11.32
C LYS A 226 -19.20 -10.08 11.55
N SER A 227 -18.85 -10.36 12.81
CA SER A 227 -17.78 -11.30 13.18
C SER A 227 -17.87 -12.66 12.49
N GLU A 228 -19.05 -13.26 12.38
CA GLU A 228 -19.25 -14.59 11.77
C GLU A 228 -19.13 -14.53 10.23
N GLU A 229 -19.65 -13.48 9.60
CA GLU A 229 -19.55 -13.29 8.16
C GLU A 229 -18.09 -13.07 7.74
N ILE A 230 -17.36 -12.27 8.52
CA ILE A 230 -15.96 -11.98 8.34
C ILE A 230 -15.12 -13.25 8.39
N LYS A 231 -15.27 -14.09 9.41
CA LYS A 231 -14.56 -15.37 9.52
C LYS A 231 -14.76 -16.28 8.31
N SER A 232 -15.96 -16.24 7.70
CA SER A 232 -16.28 -17.06 6.54
C SER A 232 -15.74 -16.52 5.21
N SER A 233 -15.65 -15.19 5.06
CA SER A 233 -15.29 -14.50 3.82
C SER A 233 -13.78 -14.37 3.60
N TYR A 234 -13.02 -14.34 4.66
CA TYR A 234 -11.60 -13.93 4.66
C TYR A 234 -10.61 -14.88 3.99
N LYS A 235 -11.03 -16.05 3.57
CA LYS A 235 -10.10 -17.10 3.11
C LYS A 235 -9.43 -16.84 1.75
N SER A 236 -9.86 -15.85 0.97
CA SER A 236 -9.49 -15.79 -0.46
C SER A 236 -8.61 -14.64 -0.94
N LEU A 237 -8.53 -13.51 -0.23
CA LEU A 237 -7.94 -12.28 -0.79
C LEU A 237 -6.43 -12.12 -0.58
N TYR A 238 -5.87 -12.70 0.46
CA TYR A 238 -4.43 -12.65 0.74
C TYR A 238 -3.77 -13.98 0.47
N PRO A 239 -2.46 -13.99 0.17
CA PRO A 239 -1.73 -15.24 0.03
C PRO A 239 -1.94 -16.13 1.24
N LYS A 240 -2.33 -17.39 1.00
CA LYS A 240 -2.33 -18.43 2.03
C LYS A 240 -0.89 -18.72 2.45
N SER A 241 -0.70 -19.46 3.54
CA SER A 241 0.64 -19.85 4.02
C SER A 241 1.47 -20.59 2.97
N ASP A 242 0.80 -21.26 2.02
CA ASP A 242 1.40 -22.00 0.91
C ASP A 242 1.49 -21.20 -0.40
N GLU A 243 1.10 -19.92 -0.41
CA GLU A 243 1.00 -19.09 -1.62
C GLU A 243 1.90 -17.84 -1.55
N MET A 244 2.40 -17.44 -2.72
CA MET A 244 3.05 -16.16 -2.98
C MET A 244 2.51 -15.57 -4.27
N HIS A 245 2.00 -14.34 -4.23
CA HIS A 245 1.48 -13.68 -5.42
C HIS A 245 2.56 -12.79 -6.02
N LEU A 246 2.72 -12.85 -7.33
CA LEU A 246 3.79 -12.23 -8.08
C LEU A 246 3.20 -11.41 -9.22
N VAL A 247 3.57 -10.15 -9.33
CA VAL A 247 3.17 -9.29 -10.44
C VAL A 247 4.35 -9.08 -11.37
N TYR A 248 4.15 -9.37 -12.65
CA TYR A 248 5.15 -9.20 -13.69
C TYR A 248 4.65 -8.21 -14.76
N LEU A 249 5.54 -7.35 -15.24
CA LEU A 249 5.30 -6.54 -16.41
C LEU A 249 5.24 -7.43 -17.66
N ILE A 250 4.37 -7.07 -18.60
CA ILE A 250 4.33 -7.72 -19.91
C ILE A 250 5.29 -6.97 -20.84
N PRO A 251 6.40 -7.60 -21.26
CA PRO A 251 7.37 -6.94 -22.11
C PRO A 251 6.84 -6.78 -23.55
N ASN A 252 7.05 -5.62 -24.13
CA ASN A 252 6.74 -5.39 -25.54
C ASN A 252 7.64 -6.29 -26.42
N ASN A 253 7.02 -6.97 -27.40
CA ASN A 253 7.71 -7.78 -28.41
C ASN A 253 8.46 -9.03 -27.91
N GLN A 254 8.21 -9.49 -26.70
CA GLN A 254 8.74 -10.77 -26.22
C GLN A 254 7.64 -11.85 -26.21
N LYS A 255 8.02 -13.08 -26.54
CA LYS A 255 7.10 -14.23 -26.57
C LYS A 255 6.88 -14.88 -25.20
N SER A 256 7.68 -14.51 -24.21
CA SER A 256 7.58 -15.08 -22.88
C SER A 256 8.11 -14.14 -21.80
N ILE A 257 7.60 -14.30 -20.59
CA ILE A 257 8.04 -13.62 -19.37
C ILE A 257 8.87 -14.59 -18.55
N LYS A 258 10.04 -14.18 -18.10
CA LYS A 258 10.86 -15.00 -17.20
C LYS A 258 10.30 -14.88 -15.77
N LEU A 259 9.76 -15.99 -15.24
CA LEU A 259 9.18 -16.03 -13.90
C LEU A 259 10.19 -16.42 -12.82
N PHE A 260 11.05 -17.43 -13.10
CA PHE A 260 11.98 -17.99 -12.12
C PHE A 260 13.34 -18.31 -12.73
N CYS A 261 14.33 -18.54 -11.86
CA CYS A 261 15.58 -19.11 -12.29
C CYS A 261 15.44 -20.63 -12.51
N ASN A 262 16.17 -21.16 -13.48
CA ASN A 262 16.16 -22.57 -13.82
C ASN A 262 16.47 -23.48 -12.61
N LYS A 263 17.48 -23.14 -11.80
CA LYS A 263 17.85 -23.92 -10.60
C LYS A 263 16.70 -24.10 -9.62
N PHE A 264 15.88 -23.07 -9.43
CA PHE A 264 14.69 -23.14 -8.58
C PHE A 264 13.63 -24.06 -9.19
N VAL A 265 13.36 -23.91 -10.50
CA VAL A 265 12.38 -24.73 -11.21
C VAL A 265 12.76 -26.19 -11.16
N ASP A 266 14.00 -26.54 -11.51
CA ASP A 266 14.47 -27.94 -11.51
C ASP A 266 14.31 -28.60 -10.14
N LYS A 267 14.50 -27.84 -9.07
CA LYS A 267 14.42 -28.34 -7.70
C LYS A 267 12.99 -28.52 -7.19
N TYR A 268 12.06 -27.64 -7.59
CA TYR A 268 10.74 -27.55 -6.97
C TYR A 268 9.57 -27.79 -7.92
N LYS A 269 9.79 -28.16 -9.19
CA LYS A 269 8.74 -28.37 -10.19
C LYS A 269 7.67 -29.41 -9.82
N GLU A 270 8.02 -30.38 -8.98
CA GLU A 270 7.07 -31.38 -8.50
C GLU A 270 6.29 -30.93 -7.26
N LEU A 271 6.81 -29.96 -6.51
CA LEU A 271 6.24 -29.48 -5.25
C LEU A 271 5.44 -28.19 -5.40
N CYS A 272 5.84 -27.34 -6.34
CA CYS A 272 5.22 -26.05 -6.58
C CYS A 272 4.42 -26.03 -7.89
N LYS A 273 3.36 -25.26 -7.91
CA LYS A 273 2.51 -25.01 -9.08
C LYS A 273 2.29 -23.51 -9.27
N LEU A 274 1.93 -23.13 -10.50
CA LEU A 274 1.52 -21.77 -10.82
C LEU A 274 0.02 -21.72 -11.03
N ILE A 275 -0.60 -20.63 -10.58
CA ILE A 275 -2.00 -20.36 -10.87
C ILE A 275 -2.04 -19.02 -11.60
N TYR A 276 -2.70 -18.99 -12.73
CA TYR A 276 -2.99 -17.78 -13.50
C TYR A 276 -4.41 -17.87 -14.04
N ASN A 277 -5.19 -16.83 -13.77
CA ASN A 277 -6.58 -16.71 -14.22
C ASN A 277 -7.44 -17.96 -13.87
N GLY A 278 -7.27 -18.49 -12.64
CA GLY A 278 -7.97 -19.69 -12.15
C GLY A 278 -7.44 -21.02 -12.69
N HIS A 279 -6.52 -21.02 -13.66
CA HIS A 279 -5.93 -22.23 -14.23
C HIS A 279 -4.61 -22.58 -13.56
N THR A 280 -4.41 -23.88 -13.33
CA THR A 280 -3.17 -24.40 -12.72
C THR A 280 -2.16 -24.82 -13.80
N TYR A 281 -0.93 -24.35 -13.68
CA TYR A 281 0.19 -24.67 -14.57
C TYR A 281 1.32 -25.34 -13.79
N SER A 282 2.15 -26.12 -14.48
CA SER A 282 3.39 -26.62 -13.90
C SER A 282 4.36 -25.47 -13.64
N LEU A 283 5.18 -25.58 -12.59
CA LEU A 283 6.26 -24.62 -12.33
C LEU A 283 7.22 -24.60 -13.52
N ASN A 284 7.36 -23.46 -14.16
CA ASN A 284 8.21 -23.25 -15.32
C ASN A 284 9.04 -21.97 -15.19
N GLN A 285 10.21 -21.96 -15.86
CA GLN A 285 11.08 -20.78 -15.90
C GLN A 285 10.43 -19.61 -16.65
N TYR A 286 9.65 -19.90 -17.69
CA TYR A 286 9.01 -18.90 -18.54
C TYR A 286 7.51 -19.12 -18.64
N PHE A 287 6.76 -18.01 -18.73
CA PHE A 287 5.34 -18.00 -19.06
C PHE A 287 5.15 -17.41 -20.45
N GLN A 288 4.41 -18.08 -21.32
CA GLN A 288 4.23 -17.65 -22.71
C GLN A 288 3.23 -16.52 -22.81
N THR A 289 3.57 -15.45 -23.52
CA THR A 289 2.70 -14.26 -23.67
C THR A 289 1.43 -14.56 -24.44
N ASP A 290 1.40 -15.64 -25.24
CA ASP A 290 0.19 -16.08 -25.94
C ASP A 290 -0.89 -16.59 -24.98
N ASN A 291 -0.51 -17.08 -23.81
CA ASN A 291 -1.42 -17.54 -22.76
C ASN A 291 -1.99 -16.40 -21.90
N ILE A 292 -1.55 -15.16 -22.11
CA ILE A 292 -1.99 -14.01 -21.32
C ILE A 292 -3.34 -13.52 -21.83
N ALA A 293 -4.28 -13.31 -20.91
CA ALA A 293 -5.59 -12.75 -21.21
C ALA A 293 -5.47 -11.34 -21.82
N TYR A 294 -6.46 -10.99 -22.65
CA TYR A 294 -6.47 -9.71 -23.36
C TYR A 294 -6.49 -8.51 -22.39
N GLU A 295 -7.25 -8.63 -21.31
CA GLU A 295 -7.38 -7.61 -20.27
C GLU A 295 -6.03 -7.32 -19.59
N ASP A 296 -5.24 -8.36 -19.29
CA ASP A 296 -3.93 -8.21 -18.68
C ASP A 296 -2.92 -7.61 -19.68
N LYS A 297 -3.04 -7.93 -20.96
CA LYS A 297 -2.23 -7.28 -22.03
C LYS A 297 -2.50 -5.78 -22.10
N ILE A 298 -3.76 -5.35 -21.93
CA ILE A 298 -4.11 -3.92 -21.87
C ILE A 298 -3.52 -3.26 -20.63
N LYS A 299 -3.59 -3.92 -19.47
CA LYS A 299 -3.00 -3.43 -18.21
C LYS A 299 -1.47 -3.38 -18.25
N GLY A 300 -0.84 -4.14 -19.15
CA GLY A 300 0.61 -4.26 -19.25
C GLY A 300 1.27 -5.10 -18.17
N GLU A 301 0.50 -5.82 -17.36
CA GLU A 301 1.01 -6.67 -16.27
C GLU A 301 0.13 -7.88 -16.02
N ILE A 302 0.75 -8.95 -15.47
CA ILE A 302 0.05 -10.18 -15.06
C ILE A 302 0.32 -10.49 -13.59
N LYS A 303 -0.67 -11.10 -12.93
CA LYS A 303 -0.57 -11.65 -11.58
C LYS A 303 -0.47 -13.18 -11.66
N ILE A 304 0.64 -13.73 -11.21
CA ILE A 304 0.86 -15.17 -11.09
C ILE A 304 0.88 -15.55 -9.61
N ILE A 305 0.18 -16.61 -9.23
CA ILE A 305 0.26 -17.18 -7.89
C ILE A 305 1.19 -18.37 -7.93
N LEU A 306 2.23 -18.34 -7.14
CA LEU A 306 3.05 -19.51 -6.83
C LEU A 306 2.46 -20.22 -5.62
N LYS A 307 2.11 -21.50 -5.76
CA LYS A 307 1.57 -22.35 -4.70
C LYS A 307 2.56 -23.43 -4.32
N GLY A 308 2.57 -23.84 -3.04
CA GLY A 308 3.47 -24.88 -2.50
C GLY A 308 4.77 -24.33 -1.92
N ILE A 309 4.82 -23.01 -1.64
CA ILE A 309 6.02 -22.35 -1.10
C ILE A 309 6.45 -22.89 0.27
N GLU A 310 5.53 -23.46 1.05
CA GLU A 310 5.79 -24.08 2.35
C GLU A 310 6.70 -25.31 2.25
N HIS A 311 6.95 -25.84 1.05
CA HIS A 311 7.89 -26.93 0.80
C HIS A 311 9.31 -26.43 0.47
N VAL A 312 9.46 -25.11 0.27
CA VAL A 312 10.72 -24.52 -0.18
C VAL A 312 11.65 -24.29 1.00
N LYS A 313 12.81 -24.95 0.98
CA LYS A 313 13.88 -24.77 1.97
C LYS A 313 15.01 -23.87 1.47
N ASN A 314 15.14 -23.72 0.17
CA ASN A 314 16.21 -22.97 -0.45
C ASN A 314 15.63 -22.09 -1.57
N MET A 315 15.66 -20.78 -1.37
CA MET A 315 15.23 -19.76 -2.32
C MET A 315 16.40 -19.14 -3.09
N GLU A 316 17.60 -19.74 -3.00
CA GLU A 316 18.78 -19.23 -3.69
C GLU A 316 18.51 -19.03 -5.19
N PHE A 317 18.74 -17.82 -5.69
CA PHE A 317 18.48 -17.38 -7.07
C PHE A 317 17.04 -17.52 -7.56
N MET A 318 16.04 -17.74 -6.71
CA MET A 318 14.67 -18.04 -7.12
C MET A 318 14.17 -17.07 -8.22
N PHE A 319 14.31 -15.79 -8.03
CA PHE A 319 13.92 -14.74 -9.00
C PHE A 319 15.12 -14.06 -9.66
N SER A 320 16.32 -14.61 -9.54
CA SER A 320 17.51 -13.97 -10.11
C SER A 320 17.33 -13.67 -11.60
N ARG A 321 17.53 -12.39 -11.96
CA ARG A 321 17.38 -11.86 -13.33
C ARG A 321 15.96 -11.99 -13.91
N CYS A 322 14.93 -12.01 -13.07
CA CYS A 322 13.54 -11.85 -13.50
C CYS A 322 13.25 -10.36 -13.65
N LYS A 323 13.67 -9.80 -14.79
CA LYS A 323 13.65 -8.37 -15.04
C LYS A 323 12.24 -7.78 -15.03
N GLU A 324 11.24 -8.56 -15.42
CA GLU A 324 9.84 -8.20 -15.51
C GLU A 324 9.12 -8.27 -14.16
N LEU A 325 9.72 -8.89 -13.12
CA LEU A 325 9.13 -8.93 -11.78
C LEU A 325 9.01 -7.51 -11.22
N LYS A 326 7.76 -7.06 -10.97
CA LYS A 326 7.43 -5.72 -10.49
C LYS A 326 7.10 -5.72 -9.00
N LYS A 327 6.29 -6.69 -8.54
CA LYS A 327 5.77 -6.73 -7.19
C LYS A 327 5.73 -8.14 -6.63
N VAL A 328 6.08 -8.28 -5.35
CA VAL A 328 5.98 -9.53 -4.59
C VAL A 328 5.04 -9.36 -3.43
N ILE A 329 4.03 -10.21 -3.34
CA ILE A 329 3.01 -10.20 -2.31
C ILE A 329 3.11 -11.51 -1.55
N ALA A 330 3.71 -11.47 -0.37
CA ALA A 330 3.99 -12.63 0.47
C ALA A 330 3.65 -12.37 1.94
N THR A 331 2.65 -11.54 2.20
CA THR A 331 2.29 -11.09 3.56
C THR A 331 1.88 -12.25 4.47
N GLY A 332 1.17 -13.25 3.94
CA GLY A 332 0.74 -14.44 4.70
C GLY A 332 1.58 -15.69 4.45
N THR A 333 2.61 -15.60 3.60
CA THR A 333 3.42 -16.75 3.18
C THR A 333 4.27 -17.28 4.32
N ASP A 334 4.28 -18.60 4.49
CA ASP A 334 5.11 -19.27 5.50
C ASP A 334 6.52 -19.55 4.97
N PHE A 335 7.50 -18.86 5.52
CA PHE A 335 8.93 -19.05 5.24
C PHE A 335 9.68 -19.81 6.34
N SER A 336 8.96 -20.41 7.31
CA SER A 336 9.57 -21.05 8.47
C SER A 336 10.55 -22.18 8.13
N LYS A 337 10.40 -22.82 6.96
CA LYS A 337 11.31 -23.88 6.48
C LYS A 337 12.48 -23.37 5.64
N VAL A 338 12.49 -22.08 5.30
CA VAL A 338 13.54 -21.51 4.43
C VAL A 338 14.84 -21.34 5.21
N GLU A 339 15.92 -21.86 4.66
CA GLU A 339 17.26 -21.80 5.24
C GLU A 339 18.22 -20.90 4.46
N ILE A 340 17.99 -20.71 3.16
CA ILE A 340 18.87 -19.96 2.24
C ILE A 340 18.02 -19.06 1.37
N MET A 341 18.36 -17.75 1.36
CA MET A 341 17.73 -16.75 0.50
C MET A 341 18.77 -15.94 -0.32
N ASP A 342 19.94 -16.53 -0.57
CA ASP A 342 21.00 -15.84 -1.31
C ASP A 342 20.57 -15.48 -2.72
N SER A 343 20.82 -14.23 -3.10
CA SER A 343 20.52 -13.72 -4.45
C SER A 343 19.08 -13.99 -4.92
N THR A 344 18.13 -14.17 -4.00
CA THR A 344 16.74 -14.51 -4.33
C THR A 344 16.15 -13.52 -5.35
N PHE A 345 16.35 -12.22 -5.15
CA PHE A 345 15.87 -11.15 -6.03
C PHE A 345 17.00 -10.47 -6.82
N GLU A 346 18.15 -11.11 -6.97
CA GLU A 346 19.28 -10.51 -7.68
C GLU A 346 18.89 -10.06 -9.09
N ARG A 347 19.17 -8.78 -9.42
CA ARG A 347 18.90 -8.19 -10.76
C ARG A 347 17.43 -8.28 -11.20
N CYS A 348 16.51 -8.13 -10.29
CA CYS A 348 15.11 -7.86 -10.60
C CYS A 348 15.00 -6.37 -10.94
N ASP A 349 15.28 -6.02 -12.20
CA ASP A 349 15.49 -4.63 -12.64
C ASP A 349 14.22 -3.75 -12.45
N ASN A 350 13.02 -4.35 -12.47
CA ASN A 350 11.74 -3.69 -12.31
C ASN A 350 11.05 -3.94 -10.96
N LEU A 351 11.72 -4.60 -10.01
CA LEU A 351 11.13 -4.82 -8.69
C LEU A 351 11.01 -3.48 -7.95
N GLU A 352 9.79 -3.04 -7.75
CA GLU A 352 9.45 -1.76 -7.11
C GLU A 352 8.94 -1.95 -5.69
N GLU A 353 8.23 -3.05 -5.44
CA GLU A 353 7.50 -3.27 -4.19
C GLU A 353 7.59 -4.73 -3.71
N ILE A 354 7.80 -4.86 -2.41
CA ILE A 354 7.52 -6.09 -1.66
C ILE A 354 6.54 -5.69 -0.58
N THR A 355 5.39 -6.38 -0.50
CA THR A 355 4.38 -6.06 0.51
C THR A 355 4.90 -6.32 1.93
N ASN A 356 4.13 -5.87 2.93
CA ASN A 356 4.50 -5.96 4.33
C ASN A 356 5.12 -7.32 4.71
N THR A 357 6.39 -7.31 5.05
CA THR A 357 7.19 -8.50 5.35
C THR A 357 7.27 -8.79 6.85
N SER A 358 6.54 -8.07 7.68
CA SER A 358 6.60 -8.19 9.16
C SER A 358 6.26 -9.58 9.70
N LYS A 359 5.58 -10.40 8.89
CA LYS A 359 5.19 -11.78 9.18
C LYS A 359 6.17 -12.84 8.67
N TRP A 360 7.19 -12.44 7.93
CA TRP A 360 8.16 -13.40 7.43
C TRP A 360 8.92 -14.03 8.60
N ASN A 361 8.67 -15.32 8.81
CA ASN A 361 9.44 -16.09 9.79
C ASN A 361 10.77 -16.51 9.17
N LEU A 362 11.83 -15.80 9.54
CA LEU A 362 13.20 -16.03 9.04
C LEU A 362 14.12 -16.66 10.09
N GLU A 363 13.56 -17.28 11.14
CA GLU A 363 14.36 -17.87 12.21
C GLU A 363 15.33 -18.95 11.73
N ASN A 364 14.95 -19.74 10.71
CA ASN A 364 15.78 -20.79 10.15
C ASN A 364 16.72 -20.31 9.04
N VAL A 365 16.61 -19.05 8.62
CA VAL A 365 17.44 -18.51 7.55
C VAL A 365 18.87 -18.30 8.04
N LYS A 366 19.81 -18.90 7.31
CA LYS A 366 21.25 -18.89 7.60
C LYS A 366 22.00 -17.85 6.80
N THR A 367 21.48 -17.47 5.63
CA THR A 367 22.17 -16.55 4.72
C THR A 367 21.19 -15.77 3.86
N LEU A 368 21.48 -14.46 3.73
CA LEU A 368 20.75 -13.45 2.94
C LEU A 368 21.71 -12.73 1.98
N LYS A 369 22.83 -13.38 1.61
CA LYS A 369 23.85 -12.76 0.75
C LYS A 369 23.24 -12.31 -0.58
N GLY A 370 23.40 -11.02 -0.91
CA GLY A 370 22.92 -10.47 -2.17
C GLY A 370 21.40 -10.56 -2.37
N LEU A 371 20.58 -10.70 -1.31
CA LEU A 371 19.12 -10.95 -1.41
C LEU A 371 18.45 -10.03 -2.43
N PHE A 372 18.79 -8.72 -2.41
CA PHE A 372 18.28 -7.70 -3.34
C PHE A 372 19.38 -7.09 -4.22
N TYR A 373 20.47 -7.79 -4.43
CA TYR A 373 21.58 -7.29 -5.22
C TYR A 373 21.15 -6.78 -6.60
N LYS A 374 21.41 -5.49 -6.90
CA LYS A 374 21.04 -4.85 -8.16
C LYS A 374 19.53 -4.84 -8.44
N CYS A 375 18.70 -4.43 -7.46
CA CYS A 375 17.30 -4.09 -7.63
C CYS A 375 17.15 -2.56 -7.67
N PRO A 376 17.38 -1.89 -8.82
CA PRO A 376 17.53 -0.43 -8.87
C PRO A 376 16.24 0.35 -8.61
N LYS A 377 15.06 -0.27 -8.75
CA LYS A 377 13.76 0.38 -8.54
C LYS A 377 13.14 0.10 -7.18
N LEU A 378 13.68 -0.83 -6.39
CA LEU A 378 13.16 -1.16 -5.07
C LEU A 378 13.32 0.04 -4.13
N LYS A 379 12.21 0.53 -3.59
CA LYS A 379 12.16 1.76 -2.76
C LYS A 379 12.15 1.47 -1.27
N ASP A 380 11.35 0.50 -0.83
CA ASP A 380 11.21 0.11 0.59
C ASP A 380 10.90 -1.38 0.73
N ILE A 381 11.06 -1.89 1.95
CA ILE A 381 10.69 -3.24 2.37
C ILE A 381 9.93 -3.09 3.69
N PRO A 382 8.62 -2.84 3.64
CA PRO A 382 7.81 -2.61 4.82
C PRO A 382 7.81 -3.82 5.75
N GLY A 383 8.01 -3.59 7.05
CA GLY A 383 8.01 -4.63 8.07
C GLY A 383 9.34 -5.36 8.28
N MET A 384 10.38 -5.00 7.52
CA MET A 384 11.70 -5.65 7.63
C MET A 384 12.35 -5.45 9.01
N GLU A 385 12.01 -4.40 9.72
CA GLU A 385 12.48 -4.16 11.10
C GLU A 385 12.04 -5.24 12.10
N LYS A 386 10.99 -6.00 11.74
CA LYS A 386 10.46 -7.13 12.54
C LYS A 386 11.10 -8.47 12.22
N TRP A 387 11.94 -8.53 11.20
CA TRP A 387 12.69 -9.75 10.89
C TRP A 387 13.60 -10.11 12.06
N ASN A 388 13.60 -11.37 12.41
CA ASN A 388 14.41 -11.91 13.51
C ASN A 388 15.22 -13.14 13.03
N PRO A 389 16.19 -12.96 12.13
CA PRO A 389 16.98 -14.08 11.61
C PRO A 389 18.04 -14.47 12.65
N ILE A 390 17.64 -15.21 13.68
CA ILE A 390 18.52 -15.58 14.83
C ILE A 390 19.70 -16.46 14.43
N ASN A 391 19.58 -17.20 13.33
CA ASN A 391 20.59 -18.13 12.81
C ASN A 391 21.43 -17.53 11.66
N ILE A 392 21.29 -16.23 11.37
CA ILE A 392 21.96 -15.59 10.25
C ILE A 392 23.48 -15.61 10.38
N LYS A 393 24.16 -16.08 9.33
CA LYS A 393 25.62 -16.13 9.23
C LYS A 393 26.20 -15.01 8.37
N THR A 394 25.46 -14.64 7.31
CA THR A 394 25.88 -13.59 6.38
C THR A 394 24.70 -12.91 5.71
N CYS A 395 24.82 -11.58 5.50
CA CYS A 395 23.92 -10.75 4.70
C CYS A 395 24.69 -9.80 3.78
N GLU A 396 25.88 -10.25 3.33
CA GLU A 396 26.76 -9.47 2.44
C GLU A 396 26.05 -9.08 1.15
N GLU A 397 26.37 -7.89 0.63
CA GLU A 397 25.85 -7.38 -0.64
C GLU A 397 24.31 -7.34 -0.75
N MET A 398 23.59 -7.44 0.38
CA MET A 398 22.13 -7.59 0.41
C MET A 398 21.43 -6.51 -0.39
N PHE A 399 21.89 -5.26 -0.32
CA PHE A 399 21.31 -4.10 -1.01
C PHE A 399 22.26 -3.42 -2.00
N LEU A 400 23.36 -4.07 -2.36
CA LEU A 400 24.35 -3.47 -3.24
C LEU A 400 23.71 -3.09 -4.59
N SER A 401 23.86 -1.83 -5.00
CA SER A 401 23.28 -1.27 -6.24
C SER A 401 21.74 -1.19 -6.28
N CYS A 402 21.08 -1.08 -5.14
CA CYS A 402 19.65 -0.73 -5.01
C CYS A 402 19.51 0.81 -4.98
N LYS A 403 19.55 1.45 -6.15
CA LYS A 403 19.71 2.92 -6.26
C LYS A 403 18.52 3.74 -5.72
N SER A 404 17.31 3.18 -5.73
CA SER A 404 16.08 3.85 -5.26
C SER A 404 15.72 3.51 -3.82
N LEU A 405 16.50 2.63 -3.16
CA LEU A 405 16.19 2.17 -1.81
C LEU A 405 16.42 3.28 -0.79
N ASP A 406 15.41 3.52 0.06
CA ASP A 406 15.50 4.50 1.13
C ASP A 406 16.57 4.11 2.15
N ALA A 407 17.33 5.09 2.61
CA ALA A 407 18.39 4.87 3.60
C ALA A 407 17.87 4.31 4.93
N SER A 408 16.63 4.61 5.29
CA SER A 408 15.97 4.07 6.49
C SER A 408 15.82 2.56 6.45
N VAL A 409 15.68 1.96 5.26
CA VAL A 409 15.56 0.49 5.09
C VAL A 409 16.83 -0.20 5.57
N VAL A 410 17.99 0.33 5.23
CA VAL A 410 19.28 -0.23 5.67
C VAL A 410 19.42 -0.11 7.19
N ALA A 411 18.97 1.01 7.78
CA ALA A 411 18.96 1.20 9.23
C ALA A 411 18.03 0.21 9.97
N LYS A 412 17.02 -0.35 9.30
CA LYS A 412 16.16 -1.41 9.87
C LYS A 412 16.95 -2.68 10.19
N VAL A 413 17.96 -3.04 9.38
CA VAL A 413 18.83 -4.22 9.61
C VAL A 413 19.62 -4.08 10.93
N GLU A 414 20.01 -2.88 11.29
CA GLU A 414 20.76 -2.64 12.55
C GLU A 414 19.93 -2.97 13.80
N LYS A 415 18.60 -3.01 13.68
CA LYS A 415 17.68 -3.36 14.76
C LYS A 415 17.54 -4.87 15.00
N TRP A 416 18.04 -5.70 14.09
CA TRP A 416 17.98 -7.15 14.26
C TRP A 416 18.85 -7.60 15.43
N LYS A 417 18.33 -8.48 16.28
CA LYS A 417 19.00 -8.89 17.54
C LYS A 417 20.33 -9.60 17.32
N ASN A 418 20.50 -10.31 16.20
CA ASN A 418 21.63 -11.18 15.93
C ASN A 418 22.35 -10.88 14.60
N VAL A 419 22.39 -9.62 14.19
CA VAL A 419 23.25 -9.26 13.05
C VAL A 419 24.66 -9.69 13.38
N PRO A 420 25.35 -10.46 12.53
CA PRO A 420 26.72 -10.86 12.76
C PRO A 420 27.59 -9.63 13.02
N LYS A 421 28.07 -9.48 14.25
CA LYS A 421 28.93 -8.34 14.63
C LYS A 421 30.27 -8.38 13.88
N TYR A 422 30.58 -9.48 13.24
CA TYR A 422 31.79 -9.72 12.49
C TYR A 422 31.56 -10.67 11.33
N ILE A 423 31.75 -10.18 10.13
CA ILE A 423 32.34 -11.00 9.09
C ILE A 423 33.83 -10.99 9.36
N LYS A 424 34.28 -11.90 10.20
CA LYS A 424 35.68 -12.25 10.30
C LYS A 424 35.98 -13.15 9.11
N ASP A 425 36.39 -12.61 8.03
CA ASP A 425 37.60 -13.02 7.32
C ASP A 425 37.73 -12.23 6.02
N ASP A 426 38.17 -11.02 6.17
CA ASP A 426 39.03 -10.38 5.20
C ASP A 426 40.06 -9.62 6.03
N SER A 427 41.01 -10.38 6.58
CA SER A 427 42.10 -9.90 7.41
C SER A 427 43.01 -8.84 6.73
N LYS A 428 42.64 -8.36 5.55
CA LYS A 428 43.33 -7.33 4.79
C LYS A 428 42.54 -6.03 4.54
N LYS A 429 41.25 -5.90 4.92
CA LYS A 429 40.45 -4.70 4.60
C LYS A 429 39.67 -4.05 5.74
N GLY A 430 39.72 -4.52 6.96
CA GLY A 430 39.28 -3.77 8.15
C GLY A 430 37.81 -3.34 8.22
N TYR A 431 36.86 -4.03 7.58
CA TYR A 431 35.45 -3.66 7.54
C TYR A 431 34.68 -4.25 8.72
N THR A 432 34.02 -3.42 9.49
CA THR A 432 33.01 -3.81 10.49
C THR A 432 31.63 -3.89 9.82
N SER A 433 30.65 -4.57 10.43
CA SER A 433 29.26 -4.65 9.92
C SER A 433 28.66 -3.28 9.62
N LYS A 434 28.97 -2.24 10.44
CA LYS A 434 28.58 -0.83 10.19
C LYS A 434 29.23 -0.25 8.93
N ASN A 435 30.48 -0.58 8.64
CA ASN A 435 31.18 -0.14 7.43
C ASN A 435 30.64 -0.84 6.19
N PHE A 436 30.13 -2.04 6.32
CA PHE A 436 29.58 -2.82 5.23
C PHE A 436 28.23 -2.26 4.72
N ILE A 437 27.34 -1.89 5.64
CA ILE A 437 26.08 -1.22 5.31
C ILE A 437 26.38 0.14 4.64
N ALA A 438 27.33 0.90 5.17
CA ALA A 438 27.79 2.16 4.58
C ALA A 438 28.40 1.98 3.18
N TYR A 439 29.10 0.88 2.92
CA TYR A 439 29.71 0.60 1.61
C TYR A 439 28.65 0.26 0.55
N ALA A 440 27.64 -0.51 0.92
CA ALA A 440 26.49 -0.79 0.04
C ALA A 440 25.74 0.50 -0.36
N MET A 441 25.66 1.50 0.55
CA MET A 441 25.07 2.81 0.26
C MET A 441 25.95 3.69 -0.62
N VAL A 442 27.27 3.65 -0.44
CA VAL A 442 28.20 4.51 -1.18
C VAL A 442 28.13 4.28 -2.70
N ASP A 443 28.00 3.02 -3.12
CA ASP A 443 27.88 2.69 -4.54
C ASP A 443 26.52 3.14 -5.15
N ASN A 444 25.50 3.31 -4.29
CA ASN A 444 24.18 3.75 -4.70
C ASN A 444 24.03 5.29 -4.80
N LEU A 445 24.86 6.05 -4.06
CA LEU A 445 24.70 7.51 -3.91
C LEU A 445 25.63 8.35 -4.81
N GLY A 446 26.31 7.75 -5.77
CA GLY A 446 27.04 8.43 -6.84
C GLY A 446 27.76 9.73 -6.43
N GLY A 447 28.81 9.65 -5.60
CA GLY A 447 29.67 10.80 -5.31
C GLY A 447 29.43 11.53 -3.97
N THR A 448 28.43 11.17 -3.15
CA THR A 448 28.17 11.79 -1.83
C THR A 448 28.99 11.14 -0.68
N VAL A 449 30.04 10.46 -1.01
CA VAL A 449 30.96 9.76 -0.08
C VAL A 449 31.46 10.64 1.07
N LYS A 450 31.64 11.94 0.83
CA LYS A 450 32.18 12.86 1.85
C LYS A 450 31.21 13.13 3.01
N TYR A 451 29.92 13.08 2.79
CA TYR A 451 28.92 13.42 3.80
C TYR A 451 28.77 12.32 4.85
N PHE A 452 28.72 11.06 4.42
CA PHE A 452 28.56 9.93 5.34
C PHE A 452 29.85 9.53 6.07
N ALA A 453 31.01 9.69 5.44
CA ALA A 453 32.29 9.49 6.13
C ALA A 453 32.44 10.42 7.32
N ASN A 454 31.91 11.64 7.26
CA ASN A 454 31.93 12.59 8.38
C ASN A 454 30.94 12.19 9.50
N GLN A 455 29.81 11.63 9.20
CA GLN A 455 28.85 11.12 10.21
C GLN A 455 29.43 9.91 10.96
N ILE A 456 30.11 9.00 10.28
CA ILE A 456 30.77 7.84 10.90
C ILE A 456 31.89 8.26 11.85
N ASN A 457 32.60 9.35 11.56
CA ASN A 457 33.66 9.88 12.44
C ASN A 457 33.12 10.57 13.71
N ILE A 458 31.87 11.04 13.73
CA ILE A 458 31.24 11.62 14.91
C ILE A 458 30.95 10.56 15.98
N PHE A 459 30.69 9.32 15.58
CA PHE A 459 30.45 8.19 16.51
C PHE A 459 31.73 7.52 17.03
N LYS A 460 32.92 7.87 16.52
CA LYS A 460 34.23 7.40 17.05
C LYS A 460 34.76 8.21 18.23
N LYS A 461 34.06 9.27 18.63
CA LYS A 461 34.49 10.18 19.73
C LYS A 461 33.55 10.19 20.94
N LYS A 462 32.78 9.14 21.15
CA LYS A 462 32.09 8.91 22.44
C LYS A 462 32.29 7.49 22.91
#